data_7356ce618ee0e1eeb2260b9c4a287211
#
_entry.id   7356ce618ee0e1eeb2260b9c4a287211
#
_cell.length_a   1.000
_cell.length_b   1.000
_cell.length_c   1.000
_cell.angle_alpha   90.00
_cell.angle_beta   90.00
_cell.angle_gamma   90.00
#
_symmetry.space_group_name_H-M   'P 1'
#
loop_
_entity.id
_entity.type
_entity.pdbx_description
1 polymer ?
#
loop_
_entity_poly.entity_id
_entity_poly.type
_entity_poly.pdbx_seq_one_letter_code
_entity_poly.pdbx_strand_id
1 'polypeptide(L)'
;MNRTKVAVAAIAFFAVAGAAVAQEPAPAGGGEGTEIKVTAKKYQFDPNVITVKKGDHVKLVITALDRDHGFKLEAFNIDQKLKKGDPATIEFTADKAGTFPFRCSDFCGMGHRRMKGKLVVQEQ
;
A
#
# COMPACT_ATOMS: atom_id res chain seq x y z
N MET A 1 -54.74 44.46 -35.29
CA MET A 1 -53.47 43.96 -35.86
C MET A 1 -52.56 43.61 -34.75
N ASN A 2 -52.58 42.39 -34.40
CA ASN A 2 -51.78 41.92 -33.27
C ASN A 2 -50.50 41.27 -33.77
N ARG A 3 -49.41 41.90 -33.47
CA ARG A 3 -48.12 41.29 -33.72
C ARG A 3 -47.64 40.63 -32.46
N THR A 4 -47.83 39.36 -32.46
CA THR A 4 -47.30 38.52 -31.39
C THR A 4 -45.79 38.39 -31.58
N LYS A 5 -45.06 38.98 -30.68
CA LYS A 5 -43.62 38.80 -30.64
C LYS A 5 -43.34 37.51 -29.89
N VAL A 6 -42.88 36.54 -30.61
CA VAL A 6 -42.36 35.31 -30.02
C VAL A 6 -40.95 35.60 -29.47
N ALA A 7 -40.83 35.58 -28.18
CA ALA A 7 -39.55 35.64 -27.53
C ALA A 7 -38.89 34.27 -27.59
N VAL A 8 -37.81 34.18 -28.34
CA VAL A 8 -37.00 32.98 -28.37
C VAL A 8 -36.12 33.01 -27.09
N ALA A 9 -36.46 32.17 -26.17
CA ALA A 9 -35.63 31.94 -25.02
C ALA A 9 -34.40 31.13 -25.46
N ALA A 10 -33.24 31.76 -25.41
CA ALA A 10 -32.00 31.06 -25.61
C ALA A 10 -31.72 30.20 -24.36
N ILE A 11 -31.82 28.92 -24.53
CA ILE A 11 -31.40 27.97 -23.48
C ILE A 11 -29.88 27.90 -23.54
N ALA A 12 -29.26 28.51 -22.57
CA ALA A 12 -27.83 28.34 -22.38
C ALA A 12 -27.58 26.93 -21.80
N PHE A 13 -27.01 26.08 -22.61
CA PHE A 13 -26.50 24.81 -22.14
C PHE A 13 -25.20 25.10 -21.40
N PHE A 14 -25.24 25.05 -20.10
CA PHE A 14 -24.04 24.94 -19.30
C PHE A 14 -23.54 23.52 -19.42
N ALA A 15 -22.55 23.30 -20.24
CA ALA A 15 -21.74 22.10 -20.17
C ALA A 15 -20.95 22.15 -18.88
N VAL A 16 -21.42 21.45 -17.88
CA VAL A 16 -20.60 21.16 -16.71
C VAL A 16 -19.54 20.18 -17.19
N ALA A 17 -18.36 20.68 -17.48
CA ALA A 17 -17.20 19.84 -17.63
C ALA A 17 -16.94 19.22 -16.27
N GLY A 18 -17.36 17.98 -16.08
CA GLY A 18 -17.01 17.23 -14.90
C GLY A 18 -15.50 17.09 -14.86
N ALA A 19 -14.85 17.84 -14.00
CA ALA A 19 -13.46 17.60 -13.71
C ALA A 19 -13.36 16.19 -13.14
N ALA A 20 -12.69 15.29 -13.84
CA ALA A 20 -12.33 14.00 -13.29
C ALA A 20 -11.37 14.26 -12.15
N VAL A 21 -11.88 14.21 -10.94
CA VAL A 21 -11.03 14.24 -9.75
C VAL A 21 -10.33 12.90 -9.70
N ALA A 22 -9.01 12.91 -9.92
CA ALA A 22 -8.21 11.75 -9.64
C ALA A 22 -8.34 11.46 -8.15
N GLN A 23 -9.02 10.37 -7.82
CA GLN A 23 -9.13 9.94 -6.45
C GLN A 23 -7.78 9.39 -6.02
N GLU A 24 -7.09 10.12 -5.17
CA GLU A 24 -6.01 9.54 -4.42
C GLU A 24 -6.56 8.40 -3.58
N PRO A 25 -5.83 7.26 -3.50
CA PRO A 25 -6.28 6.18 -2.63
C PRO A 25 -6.36 6.74 -1.21
N ALA A 26 -7.58 6.78 -0.69
CA ALA A 26 -7.80 7.20 0.67
C ALA A 26 -6.95 6.37 1.62
N PRO A 27 -6.32 6.97 2.65
CA PRO A 27 -5.66 6.19 3.68
C PRO A 27 -6.67 5.19 4.24
N ALA A 28 -6.30 3.93 4.24
CA ALA A 28 -7.21 2.86 4.62
C ALA A 28 -7.72 3.07 6.03
N GLY A 29 -8.98 3.37 6.13
CA GLY A 29 -9.74 3.28 7.37
C GLY A 29 -10.26 1.84 7.52
N GLY A 30 -10.10 1.24 8.67
CA GLY A 30 -10.47 -0.10 9.08
C GLY A 30 -11.19 -1.01 8.08
N GLY A 31 -10.55 -2.09 7.66
CA GLY A 31 -11.11 -3.13 6.82
C GLY A 31 -10.94 -2.96 5.32
N GLU A 32 -10.47 -1.82 4.85
CA GLU A 32 -10.12 -1.62 3.45
C GLU A 32 -8.67 -1.98 3.19
N GLY A 33 -8.37 -2.38 1.94
CA GLY A 33 -7.03 -2.80 1.56
C GLY A 33 -6.01 -1.67 1.60
N THR A 34 -4.92 -1.88 2.30
CA THR A 34 -3.77 -0.98 2.33
C THR A 34 -2.63 -1.59 1.55
N GLU A 35 -2.21 -0.95 0.47
CA GLU A 35 -1.05 -1.39 -0.29
C GLU A 35 0.19 -0.60 0.12
N ILE A 36 1.25 -1.32 0.47
CA ILE A 36 2.52 -0.74 0.89
C ILE A 36 3.63 -1.33 0.03
N LYS A 37 4.37 -0.47 -0.64
CA LYS A 37 5.53 -0.86 -1.43
C LYS A 37 6.78 -0.82 -0.57
N VAL A 38 7.53 -1.92 -0.58
CA VAL A 38 8.76 -2.07 0.19
C VAL A 38 9.87 -2.49 -0.76
N THR A 39 11.05 -1.92 -0.56
CA THR A 39 12.25 -2.38 -1.25
C THR A 39 13.17 -3.11 -0.29
N ALA A 40 13.84 -4.14 -0.78
CA ALA A 40 14.81 -4.92 -0.03
C ALA A 40 16.16 -4.85 -0.73
N LYS A 41 17.17 -4.46 -0.01
CA LYS A 41 18.56 -4.42 -0.48
C LYS A 41 19.49 -4.72 0.69
N LYS A 42 20.76 -4.98 0.42
CA LYS A 42 21.76 -5.19 1.49
C LYS A 42 21.86 -3.94 2.37
N TYR A 43 21.57 -3.99 3.52
CA TYR A 43 21.04 -4.91 4.52
C TYR A 43 19.86 -4.24 5.19
N GLN A 44 18.90 -3.80 4.40
CA GLN A 44 17.77 -3.05 4.91
C GLN A 44 16.50 -3.27 4.09
N PHE A 45 15.39 -3.12 4.75
CA PHE A 45 14.09 -2.90 4.11
C PHE A 45 13.76 -1.40 4.14
N ASP A 46 13.15 -0.91 3.09
CA ASP A 46 12.72 0.49 3.01
C ASP A 46 11.25 0.54 2.55
N PRO A 47 10.32 0.98 3.37
CA PRO A 47 10.47 1.39 4.78
C PRO A 47 10.78 0.21 5.70
N ASN A 48 11.53 0.45 6.76
CA ASN A 48 11.81 -0.56 7.79
C ASN A 48 10.84 -0.51 8.97
N VAL A 49 9.99 0.49 9.03
CA VAL A 49 8.87 0.58 9.96
C VAL A 49 7.60 0.74 9.14
N ILE A 50 6.70 -0.21 9.28
CA ILE A 50 5.42 -0.22 8.58
C ILE A 50 4.34 -0.04 9.63
N THR A 51 3.49 0.97 9.48
CA THR A 51 2.40 1.26 10.41
C THR A 51 1.07 1.06 9.73
N VAL A 52 0.23 0.24 10.32
CA VAL A 52 -1.14 -0.05 9.86
C VAL A 52 -2.10 -0.01 11.05
N LYS A 53 -3.38 -0.08 10.79
CA LYS A 53 -4.42 -0.14 11.82
C LYS A 53 -4.92 -1.56 11.97
N LYS A 54 -5.30 -1.92 13.19
CA LYS A 54 -5.93 -3.21 13.46
C LYS A 54 -7.19 -3.38 12.62
N GLY A 55 -7.30 -4.52 11.98
CA GLY A 55 -8.39 -4.83 11.07
C GLY A 55 -8.10 -4.53 9.61
N ASP A 56 -7.01 -3.82 9.29
CA ASP A 56 -6.65 -3.54 7.92
C ASP A 56 -6.28 -4.82 7.17
N HIS A 57 -6.75 -4.92 5.93
CA HIS A 57 -6.22 -5.88 4.97
C HIS A 57 -4.98 -5.29 4.32
N VAL A 58 -3.82 -5.85 4.62
CA VAL A 58 -2.53 -5.31 4.19
C VAL A 58 -2.01 -6.08 3.00
N LYS A 59 -1.61 -5.34 1.98
CA LYS A 59 -0.93 -5.88 0.80
C LYS A 59 0.47 -5.29 0.73
N LEU A 60 1.47 -6.11 1.00
CA LEU A 60 2.88 -5.72 0.85
C LEU A 60 3.36 -6.13 -0.52
N VAL A 61 3.92 -5.19 -1.26
CA VAL A 61 4.62 -5.47 -2.52
C VAL A 61 6.09 -5.20 -2.29
N ILE A 62 6.88 -6.26 -2.21
CA ILE A 62 8.29 -6.19 -1.85
C ILE A 62 9.16 -6.56 -3.04
N THR A 63 10.08 -5.66 -3.40
CA THR A 63 11.02 -5.87 -4.50
C THR A 63 12.44 -5.92 -3.98
N ALA A 64 13.14 -7.02 -4.25
CA ALA A 64 14.56 -7.14 -3.99
C ALA A 64 15.35 -6.48 -5.12
N LEU A 65 16.22 -5.51 -4.77
CA LEU A 65 16.89 -4.66 -5.76
C LEU A 65 18.26 -5.18 -6.19
N ASP A 66 19.01 -5.82 -5.29
CA ASP A 66 20.42 -6.16 -5.52
C ASP A 66 20.71 -7.64 -5.59
N ARG A 67 19.95 -8.45 -4.90
CA ARG A 67 20.05 -9.91 -4.87
C ARG A 67 18.80 -10.52 -4.24
N ASP A 68 18.74 -11.84 -4.20
CA ASP A 68 17.67 -12.53 -3.51
C ASP A 68 17.74 -12.26 -2.00
N HIS A 69 16.59 -12.02 -1.43
CA HIS A 69 16.36 -11.86 0.00
C HIS A 69 15.19 -12.73 0.44
N GLY A 70 14.78 -12.60 1.67
CA GLY A 70 13.55 -13.18 2.17
C GLY A 70 12.83 -12.18 3.07
N PHE A 71 11.57 -12.40 3.30
CA PHE A 71 10.78 -11.61 4.23
C PHE A 71 10.04 -12.54 5.17
N LYS A 72 10.33 -12.43 6.45
CA LYS A 72 9.68 -13.24 7.47
C LYS A 72 9.04 -12.37 8.54
N LEU A 73 7.74 -12.54 8.70
CA LEU A 73 6.94 -11.88 9.72
C LEU A 73 6.22 -12.99 10.51
N GLU A 74 6.86 -13.46 11.57
CA GLU A 74 6.43 -14.64 12.31
C GLU A 74 5.05 -14.49 12.95
N ALA A 75 4.76 -13.30 13.47
CA ALA A 75 3.49 -13.03 14.14
C ALA A 75 2.26 -13.26 13.26
N PHE A 76 2.43 -13.19 11.94
CA PHE A 76 1.37 -13.41 10.96
C PHE A 76 1.62 -14.61 10.05
N ASN A 77 2.54 -15.49 10.45
CA ASN A 77 2.85 -16.71 9.71
C ASN A 77 3.31 -16.48 8.27
N ILE A 78 4.07 -15.42 8.06
CA ILE A 78 4.57 -15.04 6.73
C ILE A 78 6.05 -15.37 6.63
N ASP A 79 6.40 -16.11 5.58
CA ASP A 79 7.78 -16.38 5.18
C ASP A 79 7.82 -16.44 3.65
N GLN A 80 8.33 -15.40 3.03
CA GLN A 80 8.30 -15.23 1.58
C GLN A 80 9.70 -15.02 1.03
N LYS A 81 10.09 -15.82 0.05
CA LYS A 81 11.33 -15.60 -0.70
C LYS A 81 11.15 -14.42 -1.66
N LEU A 82 12.17 -13.56 -1.69
CA LEU A 82 12.23 -12.41 -2.56
C LEU A 82 13.31 -12.62 -3.62
N LYS A 83 12.90 -12.82 -4.85
CA LYS A 83 13.83 -12.95 -5.97
C LYS A 83 14.18 -11.57 -6.51
N LYS A 84 15.45 -11.36 -6.82
CA LYS A 84 15.93 -10.11 -7.39
C LYS A 84 15.10 -9.67 -8.58
N GLY A 85 14.60 -8.43 -8.53
CA GLY A 85 13.86 -7.80 -9.61
C GLY A 85 12.42 -8.28 -9.79
N ASP A 86 11.98 -9.26 -9.00
CA ASP A 86 10.66 -9.86 -9.12
C ASP A 86 9.80 -9.46 -7.90
N PRO A 87 8.81 -8.57 -8.07
CA PRO A 87 7.99 -8.13 -6.93
C PRO A 87 7.20 -9.29 -6.33
N ALA A 88 7.30 -9.45 -5.01
CA ALA A 88 6.50 -10.41 -4.26
C ALA A 88 5.34 -9.70 -3.60
N THR A 89 4.15 -10.24 -3.75
CA THR A 89 2.93 -9.72 -3.14
C THR A 89 2.54 -10.59 -1.96
N ILE A 90 2.42 -9.97 -0.79
CA ILE A 90 2.05 -10.62 0.46
C ILE A 90 0.79 -9.95 0.99
N GLU A 91 -0.25 -10.73 1.20
CA GLU A 91 -1.51 -10.24 1.74
C GLU A 91 -1.82 -10.87 3.09
N PHE A 92 -2.23 -10.06 4.04
CA PHE A 92 -2.66 -10.54 5.35
C PHE A 92 -3.59 -9.51 6.02
N THR A 93 -4.32 -9.97 7.01
CA THR A 93 -5.15 -9.10 7.85
C THR A 93 -4.41 -8.79 9.14
N ALA A 94 -4.26 -7.50 9.46
CA ALA A 94 -3.62 -7.05 10.70
C ALA A 94 -4.59 -7.19 11.88
N ASP A 95 -4.81 -8.41 12.31
CA ASP A 95 -5.83 -8.76 13.33
C ASP A 95 -5.35 -8.65 14.77
N LYS A 96 -4.10 -8.27 14.98
CA LYS A 96 -3.48 -8.11 16.30
C LYS A 96 -2.81 -6.75 16.39
N ALA A 97 -3.14 -5.99 17.42
CA ALA A 97 -2.43 -4.76 17.72
C ALA A 97 -1.08 -5.05 18.40
N GLY A 98 -0.10 -4.22 18.16
CA GLY A 98 1.22 -4.33 18.75
C GLY A 98 2.34 -4.04 17.77
N THR A 99 3.57 -4.33 18.18
CA THR A 99 4.77 -4.17 17.35
C THR A 99 5.36 -5.54 17.09
N PHE A 100 5.50 -5.88 15.82
CA PHE A 100 5.94 -7.20 15.39
C PHE A 100 7.19 -7.08 14.51
N PRO A 101 8.30 -7.75 14.86
CA PRO A 101 9.50 -7.69 14.04
C PRO A 101 9.35 -8.49 12.75
N PHE A 102 9.97 -8.01 11.69
CA PHE A 102 10.23 -8.79 10.50
C PHE A 102 11.71 -8.76 10.14
N ARG A 103 12.15 -9.74 9.40
CA ARG A 103 13.55 -9.89 9.04
C ARG A 103 13.73 -10.58 7.70
N CYS A 104 14.93 -10.45 7.16
CA CYS A 104 15.36 -11.27 6.03
C CYS A 104 15.48 -12.73 6.47
N SER A 105 14.78 -13.63 5.79
CA SER A 105 14.77 -15.06 6.10
C SER A 105 15.74 -15.87 5.26
N ASP A 106 16.24 -15.29 4.18
CA ASP A 106 17.15 -15.95 3.26
C ASP A 106 18.55 -15.32 3.39
N PHE A 107 19.58 -16.14 3.54
CA PHE A 107 20.93 -15.62 3.72
C PHE A 107 21.33 -14.73 2.54
N CYS A 108 21.58 -13.46 2.80
CA CYS A 108 21.85 -12.45 1.79
C CYS A 108 23.22 -11.78 1.91
N GLY A 109 24.10 -12.31 2.75
CA GLY A 109 25.45 -11.79 2.97
C GLY A 109 25.79 -11.58 4.43
N MET A 110 26.92 -10.99 4.72
CA MET A 110 27.45 -10.83 6.08
C MET A 110 26.59 -9.95 7.00
N GLY A 111 25.81 -9.05 6.43
CA GLY A 111 24.88 -8.18 7.16
C GLY A 111 23.46 -8.74 7.30
N HIS A 112 23.23 -9.98 6.94
CA HIS A 112 21.92 -10.63 6.96
C HIS A 112 21.15 -10.46 8.28
N ARG A 113 21.84 -10.61 9.40
CA ARG A 113 21.20 -10.47 10.72
C ARG A 113 20.76 -9.06 11.07
N ARG A 114 21.31 -8.06 10.41
CA ARG A 114 20.94 -6.65 10.59
C ARG A 114 19.78 -6.22 9.72
N MET A 115 19.44 -7.03 8.72
CA MET A 115 18.36 -6.74 7.80
C MET A 115 17.02 -7.09 8.41
N LYS A 116 16.44 -6.12 9.10
CA LYS A 116 15.19 -6.28 9.86
C LYS A 116 14.43 -4.98 9.95
N GLY A 117 13.18 -5.08 10.30
CA GLY A 117 12.30 -3.96 10.56
C GLY A 117 11.17 -4.36 11.49
N LYS A 118 10.14 -3.55 11.55
CA LYS A 118 8.99 -3.83 12.40
C LYS A 118 7.69 -3.37 11.77
N LEU A 119 6.66 -4.16 12.01
CA LEU A 119 5.28 -3.82 11.71
C LEU A 119 4.63 -3.31 12.99
N VAL A 120 4.08 -2.11 12.92
CA VAL A 120 3.31 -1.52 14.02
C VAL A 120 1.83 -1.56 13.64
N VAL A 121 1.05 -2.28 14.40
CA VAL A 121 -0.40 -2.37 14.26
C VAL A 121 -1.03 -1.56 15.37
N GLN A 122 -1.64 -0.45 15.01
CA GLN A 122 -2.27 0.46 15.96
C GLN A 122 -3.69 0.00 16.27
N GLU A 123 -4.13 0.20 17.50
CA GLU A 123 -5.55 0.10 17.82
C GLU A 123 -6.33 1.15 17.04
N GLN A 124 -7.59 0.82 16.71
CA GLN A 124 -8.47 1.76 16.02
C GLN A 124 -8.96 2.86 16.95
#